data_c563bc3f3558f9fe763d2767976588bd
#
_entry.id   c563bc3f3558f9fe763d2767976588bd
#
_cell.length_a   1.000
_cell.length_b   1.000
_cell.length_c   1.000
_cell.angle_alpha   90.00
_cell.angle_beta   90.00
_cell.angle_gamma   90.00
#
_symmetry.space_group_name_H-M   'P 1'
#
loop_
_entity.id
_entity.type
_entity.pdbx_description
1 polymer ?
#
loop_
_entity_poly.entity_id
_entity_poly.type
_entity_poly.pdbx_seq_one_letter_code
_entity_poly.pdbx_strand_id
1 'polypeptide(L)'
;MKEKTVWFCSNCGNEYPKWMGRCPACGEWNTMVEQKVVTGGSRKSAVTESVPGASRRPQKLEEIDSSSEVRLSLNNEEIDRILGGGIVEGSLVLIGGEPGIGKSTLSLQIPLGCPSLKTLYVTGEESLRQVKMRADRLGGDAANCQIYSETLIENVVSQARENEPDLMIVDSVQTMFSQTVDSTPGSVTQIKEVAAILLRFAKETGIPVILIGHITKEGYIAGPKILEHIVDVVLQFEGDNRGSYRILRSIKNRFGSTSELAVFEMTGKGLREVSNPSELLIPMHEAGLSGTAISGMLDGTRPFLFEVQALVSSAAYGTAQRSATGFDVRRLNMLLAVLERRAGFKLAQKDVFLNMAGGLKVNDPACDLAVVSAVLSSNFDFAIPADNCFSGEVGLSGEIRPVAQIDRRVSEAARLGFKKIFISSFASMELKPQGIEVVKVTDVPALVRSLFK
;
A
#
# COMPACT_ATOMS: atom_id res chain seq x y z
N MET A 1 20.43 1.28 41.85
CA MET A 1 19.96 0.84 40.54
C MET A 1 21.18 0.66 39.67
N LYS A 2 21.39 -0.49 39.03
CA LYS A 2 22.52 -0.69 38.12
C LYS A 2 22.00 -0.49 36.68
N GLU A 3 22.52 0.48 35.99
CA GLU A 3 22.27 0.66 34.56
C GLU A 3 23.01 -0.46 33.80
N LYS A 4 22.28 -1.13 32.91
CA LYS A 4 22.86 -2.12 31.98
C LYS A 4 22.58 -1.65 30.56
N THR A 5 23.64 -1.51 29.77
CA THR A 5 23.53 -1.26 28.35
C THR A 5 23.19 -2.55 27.61
N VAL A 6 22.15 -2.54 26.81
CA VAL A 6 21.76 -3.61 25.88
C VAL A 6 21.72 -3.04 24.46
N TRP A 7 21.97 -3.90 23.50
CA TRP A 7 21.94 -3.56 22.08
C TRP A 7 20.79 -4.32 21.44
N PHE A 8 19.90 -3.63 20.76
CA PHE A 8 18.82 -4.28 20.04
C PHE A 8 18.90 -4.01 18.54
N CYS A 9 18.47 -4.98 17.77
CA CYS A 9 18.43 -4.86 16.32
C CYS A 9 17.19 -4.02 15.92
N SER A 10 17.37 -2.89 15.25
CA SER A 10 16.29 -2.06 14.75
C SER A 10 15.42 -2.76 13.70
N ASN A 11 15.95 -3.79 13.02
CA ASN A 11 15.21 -4.54 12.00
C ASN A 11 14.33 -5.67 12.59
N CYS A 12 14.84 -6.50 13.53
CA CYS A 12 14.09 -7.64 14.05
C CYS A 12 13.79 -7.57 15.55
N GLY A 13 14.29 -6.54 16.26
CA GLY A 13 14.05 -6.30 17.68
C GLY A 13 14.69 -7.28 18.66
N ASN A 14 15.57 -8.16 18.20
CA ASN A 14 16.32 -9.04 19.09
C ASN A 14 17.34 -8.26 19.90
N GLU A 15 17.47 -8.59 21.20
CA GLU A 15 18.35 -7.94 22.16
C GLU A 15 19.63 -8.72 22.34
N TYR A 16 20.75 -7.98 22.47
CA TYR A 16 22.09 -8.55 22.67
C TYR A 16 22.84 -7.76 23.76
N PRO A 17 23.68 -8.43 24.53
CA PRO A 17 24.47 -7.76 25.60
C PRO A 17 25.63 -6.93 25.09
N LYS A 18 25.95 -7.02 23.80
CA LYS A 18 27.09 -6.33 23.15
C LYS A 18 26.70 -5.89 21.75
N TRP A 19 27.31 -4.81 21.30
CA TRP A 19 27.20 -4.39 19.89
C TRP A 19 27.83 -5.43 18.95
N MET A 20 27.14 -5.66 17.85
CA MET A 20 27.59 -6.54 16.77
C MET A 20 27.32 -5.88 15.43
N GLY A 21 28.26 -5.90 14.50
CA GLY A 21 28.11 -5.30 13.17
C GLY A 21 27.00 -5.93 12.33
N ARG A 22 26.69 -7.21 12.58
CA ARG A 22 25.63 -7.97 11.92
C ARG A 22 24.73 -8.62 12.95
N CYS A 23 23.41 -8.49 12.77
CA CYS A 23 22.45 -9.14 13.66
C CYS A 23 22.43 -10.66 13.45
N PRO A 24 22.66 -11.48 14.49
CA PRO A 24 22.66 -12.95 14.34
C PRO A 24 21.29 -13.53 13.99
N ALA A 25 20.18 -12.82 14.35
CA ALA A 25 18.85 -13.33 14.13
C ALA A 25 18.32 -13.05 12.72
N CYS A 26 18.51 -11.83 12.20
CA CYS A 26 17.99 -11.46 10.87
C CYS A 26 19.06 -11.31 9.79
N GLY A 27 20.36 -11.35 10.17
CA GLY A 27 21.47 -11.26 9.23
C GLY A 27 21.79 -9.87 8.70
N GLU A 28 21.04 -8.83 9.09
CA GLU A 28 21.23 -7.46 8.63
C GLU A 28 22.45 -6.78 9.28
N TRP A 29 23.11 -5.89 8.52
CA TRP A 29 24.29 -5.14 8.97
C TRP A 29 23.91 -3.77 9.52
N ASN A 30 24.67 -3.28 10.51
CA ASN A 30 24.56 -1.94 11.10
C ASN A 30 23.15 -1.60 11.67
N THR A 31 22.44 -2.61 12.16
CA THR A 31 21.09 -2.46 12.74
C THR A 31 21.09 -2.42 14.26
N MET A 32 22.25 -2.44 14.93
CA MET A 32 22.35 -2.45 16.38
C MET A 32 22.30 -1.04 16.96
N VAL A 33 21.27 -0.79 17.80
CA VAL A 33 21.06 0.47 18.51
C VAL A 33 21.29 0.25 20.01
N GLU A 34 22.03 1.16 20.62
CA GLU A 34 22.32 1.12 22.06
C GLU A 34 21.12 1.60 22.85
N GLN A 35 20.75 0.85 23.90
CA GLN A 35 19.72 1.24 24.86
C GLN A 35 20.18 0.95 26.29
N LYS A 36 20.05 1.94 27.18
CA LYS A 36 20.29 1.78 28.60
C LYS A 36 19.04 1.23 29.27
N VAL A 37 19.15 0.08 29.92
CA VAL A 37 18.06 -0.54 30.68
C VAL A 37 18.44 -0.50 32.16
N VAL A 38 17.59 0.06 32.99
CA VAL A 38 17.76 0.08 34.44
C VAL A 38 17.27 -1.26 35.01
N THR A 39 18.20 -2.10 35.45
CA THR A 39 17.87 -3.36 36.12
C THR A 39 17.72 -3.13 37.60
N GLY A 40 16.50 -3.05 38.09
CA GLY A 40 16.23 -2.85 39.52
C GLY A 40 14.76 -2.97 39.89
N GLY A 41 14.19 -4.12 39.70
CA GLY A 41 12.87 -4.49 40.17
C GLY A 41 12.66 -5.98 39.95
N SER A 42 12.49 -6.76 40.99
CA SER A 42 12.06 -8.15 40.96
C SER A 42 10.93 -8.26 39.92
N ARG A 43 11.14 -9.08 38.86
CA ARG A 43 10.04 -9.62 38.05
C ARG A 43 9.13 -10.44 39.00
N LYS A 44 8.25 -9.78 39.73
CA LYS A 44 6.98 -10.39 40.01
C LYS A 44 6.33 -10.49 38.66
N SER A 45 6.31 -11.70 38.08
CA SER A 45 5.31 -12.06 37.08
C SER A 45 4.03 -11.41 37.59
N ALA A 46 3.51 -10.42 36.88
CA ALA A 46 2.14 -10.00 37.04
C ALA A 46 1.33 -11.24 36.64
N VAL A 47 1.11 -12.06 37.67
CA VAL A 47 0.04 -13.03 37.67
C VAL A 47 -1.18 -12.18 37.41
N THR A 48 -1.72 -12.36 36.24
CA THR A 48 -3.03 -12.00 35.78
C THR A 48 -3.95 -11.83 37.00
N GLU A 49 -4.26 -10.60 37.39
CA GLU A 49 -5.54 -10.34 38.03
C GLU A 49 -6.56 -10.65 36.93
N SER A 50 -7.05 -11.88 37.00
CA SER A 50 -8.20 -12.32 36.26
C SER A 50 -9.36 -11.43 36.65
N VAL A 51 -9.78 -10.57 35.74
CA VAL A 51 -11.10 -9.93 35.80
C VAL A 51 -12.11 -11.08 35.99
N PRO A 52 -12.99 -11.05 36.99
CA PRO A 52 -14.00 -12.08 37.22
C PRO A 52 -15.05 -11.95 36.12
N GLY A 53 -14.93 -12.75 35.07
CA GLY A 53 -15.90 -12.79 34.01
C GLY A 53 -15.42 -13.72 32.88
N ALA A 54 -15.94 -14.95 32.88
CA ALA A 54 -15.75 -16.00 31.92
C ALA A 54 -14.32 -16.61 31.88
N SER A 55 -14.07 -17.63 32.69
CA SER A 55 -13.05 -18.64 32.39
C SER A 55 -13.36 -19.22 30.98
N ARG A 56 -12.61 -18.81 29.97
CA ARG A 56 -12.72 -19.39 28.63
C ARG A 56 -12.35 -20.86 28.74
N ARG A 57 -13.36 -21.75 28.75
CA ARG A 57 -13.14 -23.20 28.68
C ARG A 57 -12.81 -23.55 27.23
N PRO A 58 -11.97 -24.57 27.00
CA PRO A 58 -11.79 -25.12 25.65
C PRO A 58 -13.16 -25.50 25.08
N GLN A 59 -13.43 -25.08 23.85
CA GLN A 59 -14.65 -25.41 23.10
C GLN A 59 -14.28 -26.32 21.92
N LYS A 60 -15.18 -27.21 21.54
CA LYS A 60 -15.00 -27.98 20.31
C LYS A 60 -15.22 -27.08 19.11
N LEU A 61 -14.47 -27.32 18.03
CA LEU A 61 -14.57 -26.53 16.80
C LEU A 61 -16.00 -26.51 16.24
N GLU A 62 -16.73 -27.60 16.40
CA GLU A 62 -18.13 -27.75 15.95
C GLU A 62 -19.13 -26.93 16.77
N GLU A 63 -18.75 -26.50 17.98
CA GLU A 63 -19.58 -25.70 18.89
C GLU A 63 -19.37 -24.18 18.68
N ILE A 64 -18.38 -23.81 17.85
CA ILE A 64 -18.06 -22.43 17.53
C ILE A 64 -18.90 -21.99 16.34
N ASP A 65 -19.80 -21.03 16.57
CA ASP A 65 -20.57 -20.42 15.48
C ASP A 65 -19.66 -19.54 14.63
N SER A 66 -19.42 -19.94 13.40
CA SER A 66 -18.63 -19.20 12.41
C SER A 66 -19.51 -18.39 11.44
N SER A 67 -20.83 -18.33 11.67
CA SER A 67 -21.81 -17.82 10.71
C SER A 67 -21.83 -16.30 10.58
N SER A 68 -21.16 -15.52 11.44
CA SER A 68 -21.11 -14.06 11.33
C SER A 68 -19.85 -13.45 11.90
N GLU A 69 -18.83 -13.29 11.08
CA GLU A 69 -17.78 -12.32 11.39
C GLU A 69 -18.39 -10.91 11.27
N VAL A 70 -18.67 -10.28 12.41
CA VAL A 70 -19.27 -8.94 12.45
C VAL A 70 -18.24 -7.93 11.95
N ARG A 71 -18.58 -7.23 10.89
CA ARG A 71 -17.77 -6.19 10.28
C ARG A 71 -18.45 -4.84 10.41
N LEU A 72 -17.72 -3.88 10.87
CA LEU A 72 -18.14 -2.50 11.01
C LEU A 72 -17.73 -1.74 9.75
N SER A 73 -18.69 -1.20 9.01
CA SER A 73 -18.40 -0.33 7.87
C SER A 73 -17.88 1.02 8.37
N LEU A 74 -16.83 1.52 7.73
CA LEU A 74 -16.24 2.82 8.01
C LEU A 74 -16.82 3.92 7.09
N ASN A 75 -17.90 3.59 6.35
CA ASN A 75 -18.55 4.47 5.38
C ASN A 75 -17.56 5.07 4.36
N ASN A 76 -16.56 4.28 4.00
CA ASN A 76 -15.55 4.59 3.01
C ASN A 76 -15.34 3.32 2.18
N GLU A 77 -15.85 3.30 0.95
CA GLU A 77 -15.90 2.10 0.11
C GLU A 77 -14.51 1.52 -0.17
N GLU A 78 -13.52 2.38 -0.34
CA GLU A 78 -12.14 1.96 -0.61
C GLU A 78 -11.47 1.38 0.66
N ILE A 79 -11.72 1.96 1.85
CA ILE A 79 -11.20 1.39 3.12
C ILE A 79 -11.93 0.09 3.44
N ASP A 80 -13.25 0.06 3.35
CA ASP A 80 -14.02 -1.15 3.62
C ASP A 80 -13.60 -2.30 2.69
N ARG A 81 -13.38 -2.00 1.42
CA ARG A 81 -12.92 -2.98 0.43
C ARG A 81 -11.52 -3.54 0.78
N ILE A 82 -10.55 -2.70 1.13
CA ILE A 82 -9.18 -3.15 1.47
C ILE A 82 -9.16 -3.96 2.78
N LEU A 83 -10.12 -3.71 3.68
CA LEU A 83 -10.33 -4.47 4.90
C LEU A 83 -11.09 -5.78 4.66
N GLY A 84 -11.67 -5.98 3.47
CA GLY A 84 -12.45 -7.17 3.11
C GLY A 84 -13.94 -7.05 3.45
N GLY A 85 -14.47 -5.83 3.43
CA GLY A 85 -15.88 -5.49 3.67
C GLY A 85 -16.15 -4.75 5.00
N GLY A 86 -15.11 -4.17 5.61
CA GLY A 86 -15.19 -3.41 6.86
C GLY A 86 -14.21 -3.92 7.92
N ILE A 87 -14.10 -3.17 9.01
CA ILE A 87 -13.21 -3.51 10.13
C ILE A 87 -13.85 -4.61 10.99
N VAL A 88 -13.09 -5.65 11.32
CA VAL A 88 -13.56 -6.78 12.13
C VAL A 88 -13.57 -6.40 13.60
N GLU A 89 -14.63 -6.76 14.34
CA GLU A 89 -14.71 -6.57 15.80
C GLU A 89 -13.51 -7.20 16.51
N GLY A 90 -12.98 -6.49 17.49
CA GLY A 90 -11.83 -6.94 18.27
C GLY A 90 -10.53 -7.05 17.48
N SER A 91 -10.44 -6.44 16.28
CA SER A 91 -9.22 -6.40 15.49
C SER A 91 -8.32 -5.21 15.85
N LEU A 92 -7.01 -5.41 15.67
CA LEU A 92 -6.01 -4.35 15.72
C LEU A 92 -5.44 -4.11 14.32
N VAL A 93 -5.75 -2.94 13.76
CA VAL A 93 -5.33 -2.50 12.42
C VAL A 93 -4.23 -1.47 12.53
N LEU A 94 -3.08 -1.70 11.91
CA LEU A 94 -1.99 -0.72 11.82
C LEU A 94 -2.04 0.00 10.47
N ILE A 95 -2.07 1.33 10.49
CA ILE A 95 -1.86 2.18 9.30
C ILE A 95 -0.47 2.79 9.40
N GLY A 96 0.46 2.29 8.57
CA GLY A 96 1.84 2.75 8.49
C GLY A 96 2.09 3.62 7.26
N GLY A 97 3.10 4.50 7.32
CA GLY A 97 3.50 5.34 6.18
C GLY A 97 4.45 6.46 6.57
N GLU A 98 5.07 7.12 5.58
CA GLU A 98 5.96 8.25 5.81
C GLU A 98 5.25 9.40 6.57
N PRO A 99 5.99 10.19 7.36
CA PRO A 99 5.46 11.42 7.94
C PRO A 99 4.89 12.35 6.86
N GLY A 100 3.72 12.96 7.12
CA GLY A 100 3.08 13.88 6.18
C GLY A 100 2.34 13.23 5.00
N ILE A 101 2.31 11.90 4.88
CA ILE A 101 1.64 11.20 3.77
C ILE A 101 0.11 11.32 3.81
N GLY A 102 -0.49 11.58 4.97
CA GLY A 102 -1.95 11.73 5.14
C GLY A 102 -2.60 10.76 6.11
N LYS A 103 -1.84 9.96 6.87
CA LYS A 103 -2.39 8.97 7.83
C LYS A 103 -3.39 9.58 8.82
N SER A 104 -2.96 10.60 9.56
CA SER A 104 -3.80 11.29 10.55
C SER A 104 -5.00 12.00 9.90
N THR A 105 -4.87 12.41 8.63
CA THR A 105 -5.99 12.98 7.86
C THR A 105 -7.03 11.90 7.57
N LEU A 106 -6.62 10.75 7.02
CA LEU A 106 -7.52 9.64 6.76
C LEU A 106 -8.20 9.15 8.04
N SER A 107 -7.41 8.98 9.09
CA SER A 107 -7.92 8.45 10.38
C SER A 107 -8.96 9.37 11.02
N LEU A 108 -8.82 10.68 10.85
CA LEU A 108 -9.82 11.65 11.34
C LEU A 108 -11.03 11.72 10.40
N GLN A 109 -10.86 11.50 9.10
CA GLN A 109 -11.98 11.45 8.15
C GLN A 109 -12.94 10.28 8.41
N ILE A 110 -12.45 9.17 8.95
CA ILE A 110 -13.30 8.01 9.30
C ILE A 110 -14.44 8.40 10.25
N PRO A 111 -14.19 8.92 11.47
CA PRO A 111 -15.28 9.32 12.36
C PRO A 111 -16.12 10.48 11.82
N LEU A 112 -15.54 11.40 11.04
CA LEU A 112 -16.26 12.51 10.44
C LEU A 112 -17.22 12.07 9.31
N GLY A 113 -16.90 10.95 8.64
CA GLY A 113 -17.73 10.34 7.62
C GLY A 113 -18.75 9.32 8.17
N CYS A 114 -18.60 8.91 9.44
CA CYS A 114 -19.43 7.93 10.11
C CYS A 114 -20.04 8.49 11.40
N PRO A 115 -20.95 9.43 11.35
CA PRO A 115 -21.52 10.06 12.56
C PRO A 115 -22.32 9.09 13.44
N SER A 116 -22.69 7.92 12.95
CA SER A 116 -23.33 6.86 13.74
C SER A 116 -22.36 6.11 14.64
N LEU A 117 -21.05 6.14 14.36
CA LEU A 117 -20.02 5.45 15.13
C LEU A 117 -19.55 6.31 16.30
N LYS A 118 -19.69 5.77 17.51
CA LYS A 118 -19.07 6.35 18.69
C LYS A 118 -17.56 6.07 18.66
N THR A 119 -16.79 7.07 18.28
CA THR A 119 -15.33 6.92 18.10
C THR A 119 -14.57 7.63 19.21
N LEU A 120 -13.60 6.94 19.80
CA LEU A 120 -12.58 7.52 20.68
C LEU A 120 -11.30 7.75 19.87
N TYR A 121 -10.99 9.00 19.55
CA TYR A 121 -9.75 9.40 18.89
C TYR A 121 -8.73 9.86 19.91
N VAL A 122 -7.68 9.07 20.11
CA VAL A 122 -6.59 9.36 21.03
C VAL A 122 -5.43 9.98 20.26
N THR A 123 -4.95 11.12 20.74
CA THR A 123 -3.80 11.80 20.15
C THR A 123 -2.68 11.99 21.20
N GLY A 124 -1.47 11.59 20.83
CA GLY A 124 -0.27 11.86 21.60
C GLY A 124 0.65 12.91 20.98
N GLU A 125 0.37 13.34 19.75
CA GLU A 125 1.21 14.30 19.01
C GLU A 125 0.58 15.69 18.95
N GLU A 126 -0.73 15.76 18.80
CA GLU A 126 -1.43 17.01 18.56
C GLU A 126 -2.30 17.42 19.77
N SER A 127 -2.39 18.71 20.01
CA SER A 127 -3.33 19.25 20.97
C SER A 127 -4.78 19.13 20.49
N LEU A 128 -5.74 19.10 21.43
CA LEU A 128 -7.18 19.08 21.10
C LEU A 128 -7.58 20.18 20.10
N ARG A 129 -6.96 21.38 20.24
CA ARG A 129 -7.22 22.49 19.34
C ARG A 129 -6.73 22.23 17.92
N GLN A 130 -5.57 21.62 17.76
CA GLN A 130 -5.02 21.29 16.42
C GLN A 130 -5.87 20.23 15.72
N VAL A 131 -6.28 19.19 16.45
CA VAL A 131 -7.19 18.18 15.92
C VAL A 131 -8.52 18.81 15.52
N LYS A 132 -9.09 19.70 16.35
CA LYS A 132 -10.33 20.44 16.03
C LYS A 132 -10.19 21.29 14.77
N MET A 133 -9.11 22.06 14.64
CA MET A 133 -8.86 22.87 13.43
C MET A 133 -8.74 21.99 12.17
N ARG A 134 -8.15 20.80 12.30
CA ARG A 134 -8.09 19.81 11.20
C ARG A 134 -9.47 19.30 10.87
N ALA A 135 -10.27 18.89 11.86
CA ALA A 135 -11.63 18.43 11.66
C ALA A 135 -12.50 19.47 10.97
N ASP A 136 -12.41 20.74 11.38
CA ASP A 136 -13.16 21.85 10.76
C ASP A 136 -12.80 22.06 9.28
N ARG A 137 -11.51 21.88 8.93
CA ARG A 137 -11.06 21.95 7.54
C ARG A 137 -11.55 20.78 6.68
N LEU A 138 -11.59 19.58 7.27
CA LEU A 138 -12.04 18.36 6.59
C LEU A 138 -13.56 18.38 6.37
N GLY A 139 -14.30 19.01 7.27
CA GLY A 139 -15.75 18.99 7.27
C GLY A 139 -16.29 17.64 7.78
N GLY A 140 -17.60 17.45 7.68
CA GLY A 140 -18.28 16.26 8.18
C GLY A 140 -18.93 16.47 9.54
N ASP A 141 -19.50 15.42 10.11
CA ASP A 141 -20.19 15.44 11.39
C ASP A 141 -19.37 14.75 12.47
N ALA A 142 -18.98 15.51 13.49
CA ALA A 142 -18.16 15.03 14.59
C ALA A 142 -18.97 14.70 15.87
N ALA A 143 -20.31 14.60 15.79
CA ALA A 143 -21.19 14.51 16.95
C ALA A 143 -20.81 13.36 17.92
N ASN A 144 -20.36 12.21 17.38
CA ASN A 144 -20.00 11.02 18.16
C ASN A 144 -18.48 10.76 18.19
N CYS A 145 -17.65 11.73 17.79
CA CYS A 145 -16.19 11.63 17.87
C CYS A 145 -15.67 12.34 19.13
N GLN A 146 -15.19 11.56 20.07
CA GLN A 146 -14.54 12.06 21.30
C GLN A 146 -13.03 12.11 21.06
N ILE A 147 -12.40 13.25 21.37
CA ILE A 147 -10.95 13.42 21.25
C ILE A 147 -10.33 13.38 22.64
N TYR A 148 -9.31 12.52 22.81
CA TYR A 148 -8.58 12.37 24.07
C TYR A 148 -7.08 12.61 23.83
N SER A 149 -6.51 13.62 24.47
CA SER A 149 -5.07 13.90 24.43
C SER A 149 -4.39 13.22 25.61
N GLU A 150 -3.78 12.06 25.37
CA GLU A 150 -3.12 11.23 26.38
C GLU A 150 -2.02 10.39 25.72
N THR A 151 -0.98 10.10 26.48
CA THR A 151 0.15 9.28 26.03
C THR A 151 0.36 8.03 26.89
N LEU A 152 -0.23 7.98 28.09
CA LEU A 152 -0.17 6.81 28.97
C LEU A 152 -1.25 5.80 28.56
N ILE A 153 -0.82 4.64 28.07
CA ILE A 153 -1.73 3.65 27.47
C ILE A 153 -2.71 3.07 28.49
N GLU A 154 -2.35 2.95 29.76
CA GLU A 154 -3.23 2.47 30.82
C GLU A 154 -4.43 3.40 31.01
N ASN A 155 -4.22 4.72 30.93
CA ASN A 155 -5.30 5.71 30.99
C ASN A 155 -6.20 5.60 29.77
N VAL A 156 -5.61 5.44 28.59
CA VAL A 156 -6.34 5.27 27.32
C VAL A 156 -7.28 4.07 27.40
N VAL A 157 -6.77 2.91 27.81
CA VAL A 157 -7.56 1.67 27.94
C VAL A 157 -8.64 1.81 29.00
N SER A 158 -8.35 2.47 30.13
CA SER A 158 -9.34 2.72 31.18
C SER A 158 -10.50 3.58 30.66
N GLN A 159 -10.19 4.68 29.98
CA GLN A 159 -11.21 5.56 29.40
C GLN A 159 -12.00 4.88 28.25
N ALA A 160 -11.35 4.05 27.46
CA ALA A 160 -12.03 3.27 26.42
C ALA A 160 -13.01 2.24 27.01
N ARG A 161 -12.65 1.58 28.14
CA ARG A 161 -13.56 0.66 28.85
C ARG A 161 -14.76 1.38 29.48
N GLU A 162 -14.56 2.60 30.00
CA GLU A 162 -15.61 3.40 30.62
C GLU A 162 -16.58 3.99 29.56
N ASN A 163 -16.04 4.43 28.43
CA ASN A 163 -16.82 5.06 27.38
C ASN A 163 -17.46 4.08 26.39
N GLU A 164 -16.97 2.84 26.30
CA GLU A 164 -17.44 1.80 25.37
C GLU A 164 -17.64 2.35 23.95
N PRO A 165 -16.57 2.81 23.26
CA PRO A 165 -16.68 3.27 21.87
C PRO A 165 -16.86 2.08 20.92
N ASP A 166 -17.47 2.32 19.74
CA ASP A 166 -17.55 1.34 18.66
C ASP A 166 -16.22 1.20 17.92
N LEU A 167 -15.39 2.25 17.95
CA LEU A 167 -14.07 2.29 17.32
C LEU A 167 -13.10 3.13 18.17
N MET A 168 -11.87 2.64 18.36
CA MET A 168 -10.77 3.43 18.92
C MET A 168 -9.70 3.69 17.87
N ILE A 169 -9.23 4.94 17.79
CA ILE A 169 -8.12 5.35 16.92
C ILE A 169 -7.02 5.91 17.79
N VAL A 170 -5.77 5.47 17.60
CA VAL A 170 -4.59 5.92 18.36
C VAL A 170 -3.56 6.53 17.40
N ASP A 171 -3.30 7.84 17.55
CA ASP A 171 -2.38 8.62 16.69
C ASP A 171 -1.33 9.36 17.56
N SER A 172 -0.10 8.81 17.68
CA SER A 172 0.48 7.64 17.05
C SER A 172 1.06 6.67 18.10
N VAL A 173 1.37 5.45 17.70
CA VAL A 173 2.00 4.44 18.57
C VAL A 173 3.34 4.90 19.14
N GLN A 174 4.06 5.77 18.41
CA GLN A 174 5.38 6.26 18.82
C GLN A 174 5.35 7.19 20.05
N THR A 175 4.25 7.85 20.28
CA THR A 175 4.07 8.76 21.42
C THR A 175 3.49 8.07 22.64
N MET A 176 2.87 6.91 22.45
CA MET A 176 2.31 6.13 23.55
C MET A 176 3.40 5.42 24.36
N PHE A 177 3.17 5.29 25.65
CA PHE A 177 4.04 4.52 26.53
C PHE A 177 3.24 3.83 27.63
N SER A 178 3.81 2.76 28.18
CA SER A 178 3.31 2.02 29.35
C SER A 178 4.26 2.21 30.53
N GLN A 179 3.70 2.38 31.74
CA GLN A 179 4.48 2.43 32.99
C GLN A 179 5.04 1.06 33.38
N THR A 180 4.56 -0.02 32.79
CA THR A 180 5.01 -1.38 33.09
C THR A 180 6.40 -1.67 32.55
N VAL A 181 6.87 -0.86 31.60
CA VAL A 181 8.16 -1.03 30.91
C VAL A 181 9.05 0.19 31.13
N ASP A 182 10.20 -0.05 31.74
CA ASP A 182 11.21 0.99 32.02
C ASP A 182 12.08 1.26 30.78
N SER A 183 11.49 1.95 29.79
CA SER A 183 12.18 2.38 28.57
C SER A 183 11.57 3.68 28.05
N THR A 184 12.32 4.42 27.23
CA THR A 184 11.86 5.71 26.70
C THR A 184 10.66 5.55 25.77
N PRO A 185 9.68 6.48 25.79
CA PRO A 185 8.62 6.53 24.77
C PRO A 185 9.18 6.48 23.35
N GLY A 186 8.51 5.77 22.44
CA GLY A 186 8.96 5.58 21.07
C GLY A 186 10.04 4.51 20.88
N SER A 187 10.58 3.93 21.97
CA SER A 187 11.47 2.78 21.86
C SER A 187 10.72 1.54 21.36
N VAL A 188 11.45 0.62 20.71
CA VAL A 188 10.89 -0.63 20.20
C VAL A 188 10.17 -1.43 21.29
N THR A 189 10.72 -1.44 22.50
CA THR A 189 10.14 -2.16 23.64
C THR A 189 8.81 -1.53 24.07
N GLN A 190 8.72 -0.20 24.13
CA GLN A 190 7.46 0.50 24.43
C GLN A 190 6.42 0.28 23.34
N ILE A 191 6.82 0.40 22.07
CA ILE A 191 5.92 0.18 20.93
C ILE A 191 5.33 -1.23 20.94
N LYS A 192 6.13 -2.25 21.26
CA LYS A 192 5.66 -3.64 21.39
C LYS A 192 4.65 -3.80 22.55
N GLU A 193 4.97 -3.23 23.71
CA GLU A 193 4.11 -3.32 24.89
C GLU A 193 2.77 -2.63 24.66
N VAL A 194 2.79 -1.40 24.13
CA VAL A 194 1.58 -0.65 23.76
C VAL A 194 0.72 -1.45 22.79
N ALA A 195 1.32 -2.00 21.73
CA ALA A 195 0.57 -2.82 20.77
C ALA A 195 0.00 -4.10 21.39
N ALA A 196 0.74 -4.75 22.31
CA ALA A 196 0.25 -5.94 23.02
C ALA A 196 -0.92 -5.62 23.95
N ILE A 197 -0.85 -4.47 24.65
CA ILE A 197 -1.96 -3.98 25.52
C ILE A 197 -3.20 -3.68 24.66
N LEU A 198 -3.03 -2.97 23.53
CA LEU A 198 -4.14 -2.64 22.62
C LEU A 198 -4.76 -3.88 21.98
N LEU A 199 -3.94 -4.86 21.56
CA LEU A 199 -4.44 -6.12 21.02
C LEU A 199 -5.26 -6.88 22.07
N ARG A 200 -4.77 -6.96 23.31
CA ARG A 200 -5.49 -7.60 24.39
C ARG A 200 -6.81 -6.89 24.66
N PHE A 201 -6.79 -5.57 24.77
CA PHE A 201 -7.99 -4.74 24.92
C PHE A 201 -9.01 -5.03 23.81
N ALA A 202 -8.61 -4.98 22.55
CA ALA A 202 -9.49 -5.25 21.41
C ALA A 202 -10.13 -6.65 21.51
N LYS A 203 -9.32 -7.70 21.77
CA LYS A 203 -9.81 -9.09 21.89
C LYS A 203 -10.72 -9.34 23.11
N GLU A 204 -10.54 -8.58 24.20
CA GLU A 204 -11.37 -8.71 25.39
C GLU A 204 -12.71 -7.98 25.28
N THR A 205 -12.71 -6.81 24.63
CA THR A 205 -13.89 -5.94 24.56
C THR A 205 -14.69 -6.09 23.27
N GLY A 206 -14.09 -6.65 22.22
CA GLY A 206 -14.68 -6.64 20.88
C GLY A 206 -14.47 -5.32 20.12
N ILE A 207 -13.98 -4.27 20.79
CA ILE A 207 -13.80 -2.94 20.19
C ILE A 207 -12.61 -2.97 19.22
N PRO A 208 -12.79 -2.69 17.92
CA PRO A 208 -11.69 -2.59 16.97
C PRO A 208 -10.82 -1.36 17.24
N VAL A 209 -9.52 -1.50 16.97
CA VAL A 209 -8.54 -0.43 17.17
C VAL A 209 -7.78 -0.15 15.89
N ILE A 210 -7.75 1.12 15.46
CA ILE A 210 -6.85 1.61 14.40
C ILE A 210 -5.65 2.28 15.06
N LEU A 211 -4.46 1.78 14.78
CA LEU A 211 -3.19 2.27 15.30
C LEU A 211 -2.42 2.96 14.18
N ILE A 212 -2.03 4.20 14.38
CA ILE A 212 -1.21 4.95 13.42
C ILE A 212 0.26 4.77 13.77
N GLY A 213 1.09 4.50 12.72
CA GLY A 213 2.53 4.35 12.86
C GLY A 213 3.30 5.10 11.77
N HIS A 214 4.51 5.60 12.11
CA HIS A 214 5.41 6.23 11.14
C HIS A 214 6.42 5.23 10.59
N ILE A 215 6.70 5.28 9.29
CA ILE A 215 7.74 4.51 8.59
C ILE A 215 8.93 5.43 8.34
N THR A 216 10.16 4.95 8.53
CA THR A 216 11.36 5.70 8.16
C THR A 216 11.54 5.75 6.63
N LYS A 217 12.32 6.75 6.13
CA LYS A 217 12.61 6.95 4.69
C LYS A 217 13.24 5.75 3.98
N GLU A 218 13.78 4.81 4.72
CA GLU A 218 14.39 3.58 4.20
C GLU A 218 13.36 2.45 3.96
N GLY A 219 12.06 2.77 4.05
CA GLY A 219 10.96 1.80 3.89
C GLY A 219 10.80 0.85 5.08
N TYR A 220 11.59 1.07 6.13
CA TYR A 220 11.45 0.37 7.39
C TYR A 220 10.67 1.26 8.35
N ILE A 221 9.57 0.77 8.83
CA ILE A 221 8.95 1.37 10.01
C ILE A 221 9.99 1.23 11.14
N ALA A 222 10.39 2.28 11.84
CA ALA A 222 11.05 2.15 13.13
C ALA A 222 10.05 1.45 14.05
N GLY A 223 10.10 0.12 14.07
CA GLY A 223 9.18 -0.73 14.81
C GLY A 223 8.14 -1.57 14.07
N PRO A 224 7.92 -1.54 12.70
CA PRO A 224 6.74 -2.20 12.12
C PRO A 224 6.90 -3.62 11.68
N LYS A 225 8.06 -4.09 11.24
CA LYS A 225 8.23 -5.55 11.12
C LYS A 225 7.95 -6.27 12.44
N ILE A 226 8.14 -5.57 13.53
CA ILE A 226 7.84 -6.04 14.89
C ILE A 226 6.34 -5.99 15.16
N LEU A 227 5.65 -4.92 14.75
CA LEU A 227 4.20 -4.77 14.90
C LEU A 227 3.43 -5.66 13.91
N GLU A 228 3.96 -5.92 12.72
CA GLU A 228 3.36 -6.83 11.74
C GLU A 228 3.02 -8.21 12.33
N HIS A 229 3.83 -8.70 13.25
CA HIS A 229 3.54 -9.99 13.90
C HIS A 229 2.46 -9.88 14.99
N ILE A 230 2.30 -8.71 15.61
CA ILE A 230 1.37 -8.48 16.71
C ILE A 230 -0.03 -8.14 16.18
N VAL A 231 -0.14 -7.20 15.24
CA VAL A 231 -1.42 -6.71 14.72
C VAL A 231 -2.10 -7.71 13.78
N ASP A 232 -3.40 -7.60 13.61
CA ASP A 232 -4.18 -8.45 12.72
C ASP A 232 -4.10 -8.00 11.26
N VAL A 233 -4.11 -6.68 11.03
CA VAL A 233 -4.06 -6.07 9.70
C VAL A 233 -2.97 -5.00 9.66
N VAL A 234 -2.23 -4.94 8.56
CA VAL A 234 -1.25 -3.87 8.26
C VAL A 234 -1.61 -3.24 6.94
N LEU A 235 -1.94 -1.97 6.99
CA LEU A 235 -2.16 -1.11 5.82
C LEU A 235 -0.99 -0.14 5.68
N GLN A 236 -0.39 -0.05 4.51
CA GLN A 236 0.73 0.84 4.22
C GLN A 236 0.30 1.95 3.28
N PHE A 237 0.50 3.20 3.71
CA PHE A 237 0.38 4.38 2.87
C PHE A 237 1.64 4.55 2.03
N GLU A 238 1.47 4.63 0.72
CA GLU A 238 2.51 4.92 -0.25
C GLU A 238 2.11 6.16 -1.06
N GLY A 239 3.07 6.91 -1.53
CA GLY A 239 2.80 8.03 -2.42
C GLY A 239 4.06 8.77 -2.81
N ASP A 240 4.00 9.50 -3.91
CA ASP A 240 5.06 10.41 -4.30
C ASP A 240 4.82 11.77 -3.63
N ASN A 241 5.88 12.36 -3.06
CA ASN A 241 5.85 13.71 -2.49
C ASN A 241 5.49 14.80 -3.51
N ARG A 242 5.45 14.49 -4.79
CA ARG A 242 5.09 15.38 -5.90
C ARG A 242 3.71 15.05 -6.51
N GLY A 243 3.13 13.90 -6.17
CA GLY A 243 1.86 13.44 -6.72
C GLY A 243 0.67 13.80 -5.84
N SER A 244 -0.47 14.03 -6.46
CA SER A 244 -1.74 14.28 -5.75
C SER A 244 -2.37 13.00 -5.21
N TYR A 245 -1.85 11.82 -5.60
CA TYR A 245 -2.44 10.54 -5.25
C TYR A 245 -1.70 9.84 -4.12
N ARG A 246 -2.46 9.06 -3.35
CA ARG A 246 -1.98 8.22 -2.27
C ARG A 246 -2.55 6.82 -2.44
N ILE A 247 -1.70 5.81 -2.28
CA ILE A 247 -2.10 4.42 -2.35
C ILE A 247 -2.03 3.86 -0.94
N LEU A 248 -3.11 3.24 -0.49
CA LEU A 248 -3.17 2.47 0.74
C LEU A 248 -3.18 1.00 0.36
N ARG A 249 -2.14 0.27 0.74
CA ARG A 249 -1.92 -1.13 0.37
C ARG A 249 -2.07 -2.05 1.58
N SER A 250 -2.74 -3.18 1.40
CA SER A 250 -2.78 -4.25 2.39
C SER A 250 -1.49 -5.07 2.35
N ILE A 251 -0.67 -4.97 3.40
CA ILE A 251 0.58 -5.76 3.53
C ILE A 251 0.30 -7.06 4.28
N LYS A 252 -0.62 -7.02 5.25
CA LYS A 252 -1.08 -8.17 6.02
C LYS A 252 -2.55 -8.00 6.31
N ASN A 253 -3.34 -9.06 6.13
CA ASN A 253 -4.74 -9.08 6.51
C ASN A 253 -5.14 -10.52 6.91
N ARG A 254 -5.48 -10.73 8.18
CA ARG A 254 -5.94 -12.05 8.68
C ARG A 254 -7.37 -12.35 8.31
N PHE A 255 -8.14 -11.35 7.89
CA PHE A 255 -9.57 -11.40 7.64
C PHE A 255 -9.94 -11.23 6.16
N GLY A 256 -8.93 -11.08 5.30
CA GLY A 256 -9.16 -10.82 3.88
C GLY A 256 -7.90 -10.93 3.04
N SER A 257 -8.02 -10.51 1.79
CA SER A 257 -6.92 -10.52 0.82
C SER A 257 -5.86 -9.46 1.15
N THR A 258 -4.59 -9.82 0.98
CA THR A 258 -3.46 -8.88 0.98
C THR A 258 -3.19 -8.28 -0.41
N SER A 259 -3.96 -8.71 -1.42
CA SER A 259 -3.82 -8.25 -2.81
C SER A 259 -4.73 -7.05 -3.12
N GLU A 260 -5.29 -6.40 -2.10
CA GLU A 260 -6.15 -5.23 -2.27
C GLU A 260 -5.38 -3.95 -2.00
N LEU A 261 -5.77 -2.89 -2.74
CA LEU A 261 -5.27 -1.54 -2.53
C LEU A 261 -6.40 -0.53 -2.71
N ALA A 262 -6.28 0.59 -2.03
CA ALA A 262 -7.17 1.73 -2.15
C ALA A 262 -6.41 2.95 -2.67
N VAL A 263 -7.03 3.74 -3.53
CA VAL A 263 -6.43 4.94 -4.11
C VAL A 263 -7.20 6.16 -3.61
N PHE A 264 -6.47 7.15 -3.15
CA PHE A 264 -7.02 8.41 -2.69
C PHE A 264 -6.34 9.58 -3.41
N GLU A 265 -7.10 10.64 -3.65
CA GLU A 265 -6.58 11.92 -4.10
C GLU A 265 -6.47 12.88 -2.92
N MET A 266 -5.31 13.52 -2.77
CA MET A 266 -5.11 14.55 -1.75
C MET A 266 -5.68 15.88 -2.24
N THR A 267 -6.69 16.38 -1.56
CA THR A 267 -7.35 17.64 -1.87
C THR A 267 -7.19 18.67 -0.73
N GLY A 268 -7.58 19.90 -0.94
CA GLY A 268 -7.61 20.91 0.13
C GLY A 268 -8.56 20.55 1.29
N LYS A 269 -9.55 19.68 1.04
CA LYS A 269 -10.52 19.17 2.03
C LYS A 269 -10.18 17.78 2.56
N GLY A 270 -8.97 17.28 2.33
CA GLY A 270 -8.52 15.96 2.79
C GLY A 270 -8.38 14.95 1.65
N LEU A 271 -8.46 13.67 2.01
CA LEU A 271 -8.35 12.55 1.08
C LEU A 271 -9.73 12.21 0.50
N ARG A 272 -9.81 12.19 -0.81
CA ARG A 272 -10.99 11.77 -1.58
C ARG A 272 -10.74 10.38 -2.15
N GLU A 273 -11.72 9.51 -2.02
CA GLU A 273 -11.68 8.18 -2.63
C GLU A 273 -11.65 8.28 -4.15
N VAL A 274 -10.87 7.40 -4.76
CA VAL A 274 -10.81 7.25 -6.20
C VAL A 274 -11.33 5.86 -6.55
N SER A 275 -12.61 5.79 -6.86
CA SER A 275 -13.29 4.54 -7.24
C SER A 275 -12.77 3.98 -8.56
N ASN A 276 -12.33 4.85 -9.48
CA ASN A 276 -11.77 4.47 -10.77
C ASN A 276 -10.40 5.14 -11.03
N PRO A 277 -9.30 4.57 -10.52
CA PRO A 277 -7.96 5.13 -10.75
C PRO A 277 -7.55 5.21 -12.22
N SER A 278 -8.08 4.32 -13.06
CA SER A 278 -7.77 4.32 -14.50
C SER A 278 -8.20 5.62 -15.19
N GLU A 279 -9.31 6.23 -14.79
CA GLU A 279 -9.77 7.51 -15.35
C GLU A 279 -8.82 8.66 -15.09
N LEU A 280 -8.05 8.58 -14.02
CA LEU A 280 -7.04 9.59 -13.65
C LEU A 280 -5.69 9.34 -14.31
N LEU A 281 -5.41 8.08 -14.66
CA LEU A 281 -4.14 7.61 -15.21
C LEU A 281 -4.15 7.55 -16.74
N ILE A 282 -5.31 7.76 -17.34
CA ILE A 282 -5.50 7.88 -18.79
C ILE A 282 -5.87 9.34 -19.07
N PRO A 283 -4.91 10.19 -19.46
CA PRO A 283 -5.21 11.57 -19.81
C PRO A 283 -6.16 11.61 -21.02
N MET A 284 -7.16 12.48 -20.98
CA MET A 284 -7.94 12.82 -22.17
C MET A 284 -7.07 13.71 -23.07
N HIS A 285 -6.30 13.09 -23.94
CA HIS A 285 -5.57 13.81 -24.99
C HIS A 285 -6.42 13.90 -26.25
N GLU A 286 -6.26 14.99 -27.00
CA GLU A 286 -6.68 15.03 -28.39
C GLU A 286 -5.95 13.89 -29.15
N ALA A 287 -6.69 13.15 -29.99
CA ALA A 287 -6.13 12.05 -30.76
C ALA A 287 -4.96 12.53 -31.62
N GLY A 288 -3.88 11.76 -31.67
CA GLY A 288 -2.80 11.98 -32.62
C GLY A 288 -1.41 12.24 -32.05
N LEU A 289 -1.17 12.02 -30.77
CA LEU A 289 0.18 12.10 -30.20
C LEU A 289 0.95 10.81 -30.41
N SER A 290 2.15 10.90 -31.02
CA SER A 290 3.09 9.78 -31.10
C SER A 290 3.79 9.55 -29.77
N GLY A 291 4.26 8.33 -29.54
CA GLY A 291 4.99 7.95 -28.33
C GLY A 291 4.11 7.60 -27.13
N THR A 292 2.82 7.44 -27.32
CA THR A 292 1.90 7.05 -26.23
C THR A 292 1.27 5.68 -26.49
N ALA A 293 1.07 4.91 -25.43
CA ALA A 293 0.34 3.65 -25.45
C ALA A 293 -0.33 3.38 -24.09
N ILE A 294 -1.50 2.74 -24.09
CA ILE A 294 -2.22 2.42 -22.88
C ILE A 294 -1.91 0.99 -22.44
N SER A 295 -1.48 0.81 -21.20
CA SER A 295 -1.20 -0.48 -20.59
C SER A 295 -2.26 -0.90 -19.61
N GLY A 296 -2.59 -2.20 -19.60
CA GLY A 296 -3.38 -2.81 -18.54
C GLY A 296 -2.46 -3.55 -17.55
N MET A 297 -2.28 -3.03 -16.36
CA MET A 297 -1.58 -3.73 -15.27
C MET A 297 -2.54 -4.27 -14.22
N LEU A 298 -2.06 -5.21 -13.42
CA LEU A 298 -2.70 -5.64 -12.19
C LEU A 298 -1.84 -5.24 -10.99
N ASP A 299 -2.46 -4.62 -10.03
CA ASP A 299 -1.87 -4.45 -8.71
C ASP A 299 -2.77 -5.18 -7.70
N GLY A 300 -2.24 -6.28 -7.18
CA GLY A 300 -3.06 -7.24 -6.45
C GLY A 300 -4.13 -7.88 -7.34
N THR A 301 -5.40 -7.68 -6.99
CA THR A 301 -6.55 -8.18 -7.76
C THR A 301 -7.19 -7.10 -8.64
N ARG A 302 -6.79 -5.84 -8.48
CA ARG A 302 -7.39 -4.69 -9.17
C ARG A 302 -6.70 -4.42 -10.49
N PRO A 303 -7.42 -4.45 -11.61
CA PRO A 303 -6.89 -4.01 -12.89
C PRO A 303 -6.85 -2.47 -12.94
N PHE A 304 -5.78 -1.94 -13.52
CA PHE A 304 -5.61 -0.53 -13.84
C PHE A 304 -5.19 -0.38 -15.28
N LEU A 305 -5.74 0.65 -15.94
CA LEU A 305 -5.19 1.12 -17.19
C LEU A 305 -4.48 2.46 -16.95
N PHE A 306 -3.35 2.64 -17.60
CA PHE A 306 -2.55 3.86 -17.49
C PHE A 306 -1.76 4.10 -18.77
N GLU A 307 -1.39 5.36 -18.99
CA GLU A 307 -0.60 5.76 -20.14
C GLU A 307 0.90 5.51 -19.91
N VAL A 308 1.52 4.92 -20.91
CA VAL A 308 2.97 4.79 -21.09
C VAL A 308 3.40 5.81 -22.14
N GLN A 309 4.32 6.70 -21.78
CA GLN A 309 4.87 7.71 -22.67
C GLN A 309 6.32 7.40 -22.98
N ALA A 310 6.70 7.42 -24.24
CA ALA A 310 8.07 7.26 -24.70
C ALA A 310 8.49 8.39 -25.65
N LEU A 311 9.70 8.86 -25.49
CA LEU A 311 10.33 9.79 -26.41
C LEU A 311 11.62 9.17 -26.93
N VAL A 312 11.71 9.02 -28.27
CA VAL A 312 12.89 8.50 -28.97
C VAL A 312 13.48 9.60 -29.84
N SER A 313 14.74 9.96 -29.59
CA SER A 313 15.46 10.97 -30.37
C SER A 313 16.84 10.47 -30.83
N SER A 314 17.48 11.17 -31.73
CA SER A 314 18.87 10.89 -32.10
C SER A 314 19.81 11.30 -30.95
N ALA A 315 20.77 10.44 -30.57
CA ALA A 315 21.73 10.76 -29.52
C ALA A 315 22.62 11.94 -29.94
N ALA A 316 22.52 13.04 -29.22
CA ALA A 316 23.24 14.28 -29.50
C ALA A 316 24.76 14.18 -29.22
N TYR A 317 25.17 13.32 -28.29
CA TYR A 317 26.55 13.26 -27.76
C TYR A 317 27.24 11.92 -28.03
N GLY A 318 26.81 11.15 -29.03
CA GLY A 318 27.43 9.88 -29.39
C GLY A 318 27.18 8.70 -28.46
N THR A 319 26.77 8.93 -27.21
CA THR A 319 26.37 7.88 -26.27
C THR A 319 24.89 7.99 -25.99
N ALA A 320 24.13 6.95 -26.36
CA ALA A 320 22.68 6.91 -26.17
C ALA A 320 22.29 6.97 -24.70
N GLN A 321 21.44 7.94 -24.34
CA GLN A 321 20.86 8.07 -22.99
C GLN A 321 19.59 7.25 -22.87
N ARG A 322 19.42 6.56 -21.75
CA ARG A 322 18.23 5.78 -21.45
C ARG A 322 17.77 6.08 -20.02
N SER A 323 16.59 6.62 -19.93
CA SER A 323 15.98 7.02 -18.65
C SER A 323 14.54 6.54 -18.57
N ALA A 324 14.12 6.12 -17.39
CA ALA A 324 12.75 5.72 -17.14
C ALA A 324 12.27 6.26 -15.78
N THR A 325 11.05 6.80 -15.80
CA THR A 325 10.33 7.18 -14.59
C THR A 325 9.20 6.19 -14.38
N GLY A 326 9.17 5.54 -13.21
CA GLY A 326 8.13 4.57 -12.88
C GLY A 326 8.31 3.17 -13.47
N PHE A 327 9.39 2.92 -14.23
CA PHE A 327 9.71 1.63 -14.82
C PHE A 327 11.20 1.27 -14.62
N ASP A 328 11.53 -0.01 -14.54
CA ASP A 328 12.92 -0.46 -14.35
C ASP A 328 13.75 -0.21 -15.62
N VAL A 329 14.83 0.57 -15.51
CA VAL A 329 15.71 0.92 -16.63
C VAL A 329 16.41 -0.31 -17.21
N ARG A 330 16.70 -1.35 -16.39
CA ARG A 330 17.33 -2.58 -16.88
C ARG A 330 16.35 -3.34 -17.78
N ARG A 331 15.07 -3.38 -17.39
CA ARG A 331 14.01 -3.97 -18.23
C ARG A 331 13.78 -3.18 -19.52
N LEU A 332 13.78 -1.85 -19.46
CA LEU A 332 13.75 -1.01 -20.68
C LEU A 332 14.90 -1.35 -21.60
N ASN A 333 16.13 -1.42 -21.10
CA ASN A 333 17.30 -1.78 -21.90
C ASN A 333 17.17 -3.16 -22.55
N MET A 334 16.60 -4.13 -21.84
CA MET A 334 16.33 -5.46 -22.38
C MET A 334 15.31 -5.40 -23.53
N LEU A 335 14.21 -4.67 -23.37
CA LEU A 335 13.18 -4.50 -24.42
C LEU A 335 13.76 -3.81 -25.67
N LEU A 336 14.59 -2.78 -25.48
CA LEU A 336 15.28 -2.12 -26.60
C LEU A 336 16.21 -3.07 -27.35
N ALA A 337 16.96 -3.92 -26.64
CA ALA A 337 17.81 -4.94 -27.25
C ALA A 337 17.00 -5.99 -28.03
N VAL A 338 15.81 -6.37 -27.54
CA VAL A 338 14.88 -7.25 -28.25
C VAL A 338 14.39 -6.58 -29.54
N LEU A 339 13.97 -5.31 -29.50
CA LEU A 339 13.56 -4.55 -30.65
C LEU A 339 14.66 -4.48 -31.71
N GLU A 340 15.90 -4.25 -31.31
CA GLU A 340 17.05 -4.24 -32.25
C GLU A 340 17.30 -5.60 -32.87
N ARG A 341 17.45 -6.62 -32.02
CA ARG A 341 17.94 -7.91 -32.47
C ARG A 341 16.89 -8.76 -33.16
N ARG A 342 15.61 -8.63 -32.75
CA ARG A 342 14.52 -9.49 -33.22
C ARG A 342 13.59 -8.82 -34.24
N ALA A 343 13.49 -7.51 -34.17
CA ALA A 343 12.61 -6.74 -35.09
C ALA A 343 13.40 -5.80 -36.04
N GLY A 344 14.73 -5.72 -35.89
CA GLY A 344 15.61 -5.01 -36.86
C GLY A 344 15.64 -3.49 -36.70
N PHE A 345 15.15 -2.94 -35.56
CA PHE A 345 15.14 -1.50 -35.31
C PHE A 345 16.53 -0.99 -34.92
N LYS A 346 16.92 0.18 -35.38
CA LYS A 346 18.20 0.81 -35.05
C LYS A 346 18.03 1.75 -33.87
N LEU A 347 18.05 1.21 -32.64
CA LEU A 347 17.86 1.97 -31.38
C LEU A 347 19.17 2.18 -30.60
N ALA A 348 20.29 1.55 -30.98
CA ALA A 348 21.56 1.64 -30.27
C ALA A 348 22.10 3.07 -30.16
N GLN A 349 21.85 3.90 -31.16
CA GLN A 349 22.30 5.30 -31.26
C GLN A 349 21.15 6.30 -30.99
N LYS A 350 20.08 5.88 -30.32
CA LYS A 350 18.96 6.75 -30.00
C LYS A 350 18.81 6.91 -28.50
N ASP A 351 18.56 8.13 -28.07
CA ASP A 351 18.10 8.43 -26.74
C ASP A 351 16.68 7.93 -26.56
N VAL A 352 16.39 7.30 -25.42
CA VAL A 352 15.05 6.80 -25.09
C VAL A 352 14.69 7.23 -23.67
N PHE A 353 13.63 8.01 -23.58
CA PHE A 353 13.03 8.44 -22.33
C PHE A 353 11.67 7.79 -22.19
N LEU A 354 11.41 7.19 -21.03
CA LEU A 354 10.17 6.51 -20.70
C LEU A 354 9.55 7.12 -19.45
N ASN A 355 8.24 7.33 -19.46
CA ASN A 355 7.50 7.83 -18.30
C ASN A 355 6.19 7.07 -18.15
N MET A 356 5.90 6.61 -16.93
CA MET A 356 4.59 6.07 -16.55
C MET A 356 3.72 7.20 -16.01
N ALA A 357 2.52 7.37 -16.56
CA ALA A 357 1.61 8.42 -16.15
C ALA A 357 1.29 8.33 -14.65
N GLY A 358 1.07 9.47 -14.01
CA GLY A 358 0.75 9.54 -12.58
C GLY A 358 1.89 9.17 -11.62
N GLY A 359 3.15 9.02 -12.12
CA GLY A 359 4.29 8.64 -11.27
C GLY A 359 4.22 7.20 -10.73
N LEU A 360 3.40 6.35 -11.33
CA LEU A 360 3.24 4.95 -10.93
C LEU A 360 4.55 4.18 -11.04
N LYS A 361 4.86 3.36 -10.02
CA LYS A 361 5.92 2.34 -10.11
C LYS A 361 5.32 1.05 -10.66
N VAL A 362 5.71 0.69 -11.87
CA VAL A 362 5.18 -0.46 -12.60
C VAL A 362 6.19 -1.59 -12.59
N ASN A 363 5.83 -2.70 -11.94
CA ASN A 363 6.63 -3.93 -11.89
C ASN A 363 5.96 -5.09 -12.65
N ASP A 364 4.76 -4.88 -13.21
CA ASP A 364 4.00 -5.91 -13.92
C ASP A 364 4.56 -6.12 -15.34
N PRO A 365 5.03 -7.33 -15.68
CA PRO A 365 5.54 -7.64 -17.03
C PRO A 365 4.52 -7.44 -18.16
N ALA A 366 3.22 -7.44 -17.83
CA ALA A 366 2.16 -7.18 -18.78
C ALA A 366 2.29 -5.82 -19.50
N CYS A 367 3.04 -4.89 -18.91
CA CYS A 367 3.28 -3.56 -19.46
C CYS A 367 4.32 -3.52 -20.59
N ASP A 368 5.12 -4.57 -20.78
CA ASP A 368 6.16 -4.59 -21.81
C ASP A 368 5.62 -4.32 -23.19
N LEU A 369 4.46 -4.88 -23.52
CA LEU A 369 3.86 -4.73 -24.83
C LEU A 369 3.49 -3.25 -25.12
N ALA A 370 2.99 -2.53 -24.10
CA ALA A 370 2.72 -1.10 -24.20
C ALA A 370 4.01 -0.28 -24.29
N VAL A 371 5.04 -0.63 -23.51
CA VAL A 371 6.35 0.04 -23.57
C VAL A 371 6.96 -0.08 -24.96
N VAL A 372 6.98 -1.29 -25.53
CA VAL A 372 7.45 -1.53 -26.90
C VAL A 372 6.63 -0.74 -27.91
N SER A 373 5.31 -0.73 -27.78
CA SER A 373 4.41 0.01 -28.66
C SER A 373 4.65 1.52 -28.59
N ALA A 374 4.80 2.10 -27.40
CA ALA A 374 5.09 3.53 -27.21
C ALA A 374 6.45 3.92 -27.79
N VAL A 375 7.50 3.10 -27.57
CA VAL A 375 8.83 3.32 -28.12
C VAL A 375 8.79 3.30 -29.67
N LEU A 376 8.10 2.35 -30.26
CA LEU A 376 7.96 2.26 -31.72
C LEU A 376 7.12 3.40 -32.28
N SER A 377 6.03 3.77 -31.64
CA SER A 377 5.21 4.92 -31.97
C SER A 377 6.04 6.21 -32.05
N SER A 378 6.84 6.48 -30.99
CA SER A 378 7.76 7.62 -31.00
C SER A 378 8.85 7.51 -32.04
N ASN A 379 9.41 6.32 -32.25
CA ASN A 379 10.49 6.13 -33.24
C ASN A 379 10.03 6.34 -34.69
N PHE A 380 8.76 6.03 -35.00
CA PHE A 380 8.15 6.22 -36.32
C PHE A 380 7.42 7.56 -36.47
N ASP A 381 7.27 8.29 -35.37
CA ASP A 381 6.39 9.46 -35.28
C ASP A 381 4.95 9.16 -35.74
N PHE A 382 4.44 8.01 -35.31
CA PHE A 382 3.12 7.50 -35.68
C PHE A 382 2.25 7.33 -34.42
N ALA A 383 1.11 8.00 -34.40
CA ALA A 383 0.18 7.92 -33.28
C ALA A 383 -0.55 6.57 -33.29
N ILE A 384 -0.53 5.89 -32.15
CA ILE A 384 -1.39 4.72 -31.92
C ILE A 384 -2.81 5.21 -31.63
N PRO A 385 -3.86 4.56 -32.21
CA PRO A 385 -5.23 4.93 -31.89
C PRO A 385 -5.50 4.91 -30.38
N ALA A 386 -6.11 5.97 -29.85
CA ALA A 386 -6.32 6.17 -28.43
C ALA A 386 -7.26 5.13 -27.79
N ASP A 387 -8.02 4.41 -28.61
CA ASP A 387 -8.91 3.31 -28.20
C ASP A 387 -8.23 1.93 -28.20
N ASN A 388 -6.90 1.88 -28.42
CA ASN A 388 -6.11 0.67 -28.34
C ASN A 388 -5.40 0.58 -26.98
N CYS A 389 -5.37 -0.62 -26.38
CA CYS A 389 -4.58 -0.92 -25.20
C CYS A 389 -3.81 -2.24 -25.33
N PHE A 390 -2.86 -2.47 -24.44
CA PHE A 390 -1.88 -3.53 -24.55
C PHE A 390 -1.72 -4.27 -23.23
N SER A 391 -1.60 -5.61 -23.27
CA SER A 391 -1.29 -6.42 -22.10
C SER A 391 -0.57 -7.69 -22.50
N GLY A 392 0.75 -7.74 -22.30
CA GLY A 392 1.58 -8.90 -22.65
C GLY A 392 3.03 -8.71 -22.23
N GLU A 393 3.68 -9.80 -21.85
CA GLU A 393 5.10 -9.82 -21.55
C GLU A 393 5.90 -10.06 -22.84
N VAL A 394 7.02 -9.37 -22.99
CA VAL A 394 7.93 -9.55 -24.13
C VAL A 394 9.13 -10.39 -23.69
N GLY A 395 9.28 -11.58 -24.28
CA GLY A 395 10.42 -12.45 -24.04
C GLY A 395 11.68 -12.06 -24.84
N LEU A 396 12.83 -12.58 -24.44
CA LEU A 396 14.14 -12.30 -25.07
C LEU A 396 14.25 -12.77 -26.53
N SER A 397 13.42 -13.75 -26.93
CA SER A 397 13.34 -14.20 -28.32
C SER A 397 12.42 -13.33 -29.17
N GLY A 398 11.75 -12.33 -28.58
CA GLY A 398 10.79 -11.46 -29.22
C GLY A 398 9.36 -12.01 -29.25
N GLU A 399 9.12 -13.15 -28.59
CA GLU A 399 7.80 -13.73 -28.41
C GLU A 399 6.96 -12.92 -27.42
N ILE A 400 5.65 -12.88 -27.62
CA ILE A 400 4.70 -12.29 -26.66
C ILE A 400 4.13 -13.38 -25.79
N ARG A 401 4.45 -13.32 -24.48
CA ARG A 401 4.03 -14.29 -23.47
C ARG A 401 2.69 -13.94 -22.87
N PRO A 402 1.90 -14.94 -22.46
CA PRO A 402 0.67 -14.71 -21.73
C PRO A 402 0.96 -14.15 -20.32
N VAL A 403 0.06 -13.34 -19.83
CA VAL A 403 0.13 -12.73 -18.49
C VAL A 403 -1.02 -13.20 -17.60
N ALA A 404 -0.81 -13.15 -16.30
CA ALA A 404 -1.80 -13.58 -15.32
C ALA A 404 -3.09 -12.74 -15.40
N GLN A 405 -4.23 -13.39 -15.11
CA GLN A 405 -5.55 -12.78 -15.00
C GLN A 405 -5.93 -11.90 -16.21
N ILE A 406 -5.69 -12.40 -17.39
CA ILE A 406 -5.94 -11.65 -18.64
C ILE A 406 -7.41 -11.26 -18.79
N ASP A 407 -8.36 -12.10 -18.34
CA ASP A 407 -9.79 -11.81 -18.40
C ASP A 407 -10.15 -10.54 -17.64
N ARG A 408 -9.54 -10.29 -16.45
CA ARG A 408 -9.76 -9.07 -15.67
C ARG A 408 -9.23 -7.83 -16.38
N ARG A 409 -8.06 -7.92 -17.02
CA ARG A 409 -7.46 -6.81 -17.78
C ARG A 409 -8.31 -6.44 -18.98
N VAL A 410 -8.79 -7.45 -19.70
CA VAL A 410 -9.67 -7.26 -20.87
C VAL A 410 -11.03 -6.71 -20.44
N SER A 411 -11.61 -7.21 -19.36
CA SER A 411 -12.87 -6.71 -18.83
C SER A 411 -12.78 -5.23 -18.40
N GLU A 412 -11.67 -4.84 -17.75
CA GLU A 412 -11.44 -3.45 -17.37
C GLU A 412 -11.26 -2.55 -18.60
N ALA A 413 -10.50 -2.98 -19.61
CA ALA A 413 -10.36 -2.26 -20.85
C ALA A 413 -11.72 -2.06 -21.57
N ALA A 414 -12.54 -3.11 -21.60
CA ALA A 414 -13.90 -3.02 -22.17
C ALA A 414 -14.79 -2.05 -21.37
N ARG A 415 -14.73 -2.11 -20.04
CA ARG A 415 -15.48 -1.22 -19.14
C ARG A 415 -15.14 0.26 -19.35
N LEU A 416 -13.87 0.56 -19.63
CA LEU A 416 -13.38 1.91 -19.90
C LEU A 416 -13.61 2.37 -21.34
N GLY A 417 -14.22 1.54 -22.19
CA GLY A 417 -14.61 1.88 -23.54
C GLY A 417 -13.53 1.71 -24.61
N PHE A 418 -12.42 1.05 -24.30
CA PHE A 418 -11.41 0.69 -25.31
C PHE A 418 -12.02 -0.23 -26.35
N LYS A 419 -11.60 -0.05 -27.62
CA LYS A 419 -12.11 -0.82 -28.74
C LYS A 419 -11.24 -2.03 -29.07
N LYS A 420 -9.93 -1.96 -28.81
CA LYS A 420 -8.99 -3.04 -29.08
C LYS A 420 -8.04 -3.25 -27.91
N ILE A 421 -7.77 -4.52 -27.61
CA ILE A 421 -6.70 -4.90 -26.70
C ILE A 421 -5.77 -5.92 -27.38
N PHE A 422 -4.48 -5.62 -27.37
CA PHE A 422 -3.43 -6.50 -27.88
C PHE A 422 -2.92 -7.39 -26.76
N ILE A 423 -2.97 -8.70 -26.98
CA ILE A 423 -2.55 -9.72 -26.00
C ILE A 423 -1.73 -10.83 -26.67
N SER A 424 -1.08 -11.67 -25.87
CA SER A 424 -0.41 -12.87 -26.36
C SER A 424 -1.39 -13.81 -27.10
N SER A 425 -0.94 -14.39 -28.21
CA SER A 425 -1.69 -15.45 -28.91
C SER A 425 -1.82 -16.73 -28.08
N PHE A 426 -0.93 -16.92 -27.11
CA PHE A 426 -0.93 -18.05 -26.19
C PHE A 426 -1.78 -17.82 -24.93
N ALA A 427 -2.41 -16.63 -24.81
CA ALA A 427 -3.31 -16.35 -23.69
C ALA A 427 -4.59 -17.19 -23.80
N SER A 428 -4.90 -17.92 -22.74
CA SER A 428 -6.19 -18.59 -22.55
C SER A 428 -7.14 -17.61 -21.86
N MET A 429 -8.30 -17.40 -22.45
CA MET A 429 -9.36 -16.56 -21.90
C MET A 429 -10.60 -17.44 -21.65
N GLU A 430 -11.17 -17.30 -20.48
CA GLU A 430 -12.40 -18.00 -20.11
C GLU A 430 -13.65 -17.20 -20.51
N LEU A 431 -13.53 -15.86 -20.48
CA LEU A 431 -14.60 -14.93 -20.80
C LEU A 431 -14.51 -14.46 -22.25
N LYS A 432 -15.66 -14.31 -22.92
CA LYS A 432 -15.75 -13.59 -24.19
C LYS A 432 -16.15 -12.14 -23.88
N PRO A 433 -15.21 -11.19 -23.90
CA PRO A 433 -15.54 -9.80 -23.58
C PRO A 433 -16.47 -9.22 -24.65
N GLN A 434 -17.48 -8.47 -24.21
CA GLN A 434 -18.36 -7.72 -25.11
C GLN A 434 -17.83 -6.30 -25.31
N GLY A 435 -17.92 -5.79 -26.53
CA GLY A 435 -17.59 -4.40 -26.83
C GLY A 435 -16.11 -4.09 -27.06
N ILE A 436 -15.21 -5.08 -26.98
CA ILE A 436 -13.77 -4.93 -27.26
C ILE A 436 -13.26 -6.04 -28.18
N GLU A 437 -12.47 -5.65 -29.18
CA GLU A 437 -11.77 -6.59 -30.07
C GLU A 437 -10.46 -7.07 -29.42
N VAL A 438 -10.30 -8.38 -29.27
CA VAL A 438 -9.07 -8.99 -28.74
C VAL A 438 -8.16 -9.35 -29.89
N VAL A 439 -7.06 -8.60 -30.06
CA VAL A 439 -6.04 -8.84 -31.07
C VAL A 439 -4.93 -9.71 -30.50
N LYS A 440 -4.82 -10.94 -31.02
CA LYS A 440 -3.81 -11.89 -30.58
C LYS A 440 -2.52 -11.73 -31.38
N VAL A 441 -1.39 -11.51 -30.70
CA VAL A 441 -0.05 -11.35 -31.32
C VAL A 441 0.91 -12.43 -30.82
N THR A 442 1.73 -12.96 -31.74
CA THR A 442 2.70 -14.03 -31.44
C THR A 442 4.04 -13.47 -30.99
N ASP A 443 4.48 -12.39 -31.63
CA ASP A 443 5.81 -11.81 -31.50
C ASP A 443 5.81 -10.31 -31.85
N VAL A 444 6.93 -9.65 -31.58
CA VAL A 444 7.11 -8.21 -31.87
C VAL A 444 6.93 -7.88 -33.36
N PRO A 445 7.46 -8.64 -34.34
CA PRO A 445 7.16 -8.38 -35.73
C PRO A 445 5.67 -8.45 -36.09
N ALA A 446 4.90 -9.36 -35.48
CA ALA A 446 3.45 -9.44 -35.71
C ALA A 446 2.73 -8.21 -35.10
N LEU A 447 3.15 -7.75 -33.93
CA LEU A 447 2.65 -6.50 -33.33
C LEU A 447 2.88 -5.31 -34.27
N VAL A 448 4.10 -5.16 -34.80
CA VAL A 448 4.46 -4.06 -35.72
C VAL A 448 3.57 -4.07 -36.96
N ARG A 449 3.37 -5.25 -37.57
CA ARG A 449 2.48 -5.38 -38.73
C ARG A 449 1.02 -5.03 -38.43
N SER A 450 0.59 -5.25 -37.21
CA SER A 450 -0.79 -4.95 -36.80
C SER A 450 -1.03 -3.48 -36.47
N LEU A 451 -0.01 -2.79 -35.94
CA LEU A 451 -0.11 -1.40 -35.49
C LEU A 451 0.27 -0.36 -36.58
N PHE A 452 1.29 -0.66 -37.38
CA PHE A 452 1.93 0.30 -38.28
C PHE A 452 1.75 -0.10 -39.75
N LYS A 453 0.54 -0.50 -40.12
CA LYS A 453 0.16 -0.81 -41.50
C LYS A 453 -0.12 0.43 -42.31
#